data_7667201bc8bfff03223dfc5edb3d3e27
#
_entry.id   7667201bc8bfff03223dfc5edb3d3e27
#
_cell.length_a   1.000
_cell.length_b   1.000
_cell.length_c   1.000
_cell.angle_alpha   90.00
_cell.angle_beta   90.00
_cell.angle_gamma   90.00
#
_symmetry.space_group_name_H-M   'P 1'
#
loop_
_entity.id
_entity.type
_entity.pdbx_description
1 polymer ?
#
loop_
_entity_poly.entity_id
_entity_poly.type
_entity_poly.pdbx_seq_one_letter_code
_entity_poly.pdbx_strand_id
1 'polypeptide(L)'
;MAIYQTKIGIWELKLLKQQANAARLKRKVELIQAQLNQGVLPNIFEIDKQLDHEFVLWQTKIKEAADKINEAENLLKNHMSPKEDREFKKLYYALVKKCHPDVVDLVTEETNLLWQRVQRAYEKGDLDELRTIALLADKIKEVKNDLSSLTLLKGEQQSLKSHIERLAKQISKLEKSPPFYMSKDLDNEKWINKRRRNIEKQIKSLQKRIESFEKHLLSLLPGIKHAGRFSTN
;
A
#
# COMPACT_ATOMS: atom_id res chain seq x y z
N MET A 1 -2.53 2.14 -5.13
CA MET A 1 -2.18 1.11 -4.11
C MET A 1 -3.41 0.50 -3.45
N ALA A 2 -4.29 1.30 -2.82
CA ALA A 2 -5.44 0.77 -2.07
C ALA A 2 -6.35 -0.13 -2.90
N ILE A 3 -6.72 0.26 -4.12
CA ILE A 3 -7.56 -0.55 -5.03
C ILE A 3 -6.92 -1.91 -5.37
N TYR A 4 -5.60 -1.95 -5.57
CA TYR A 4 -4.91 -3.22 -5.81
C TYR A 4 -4.97 -4.13 -4.59
N GLN A 5 -4.67 -3.60 -3.40
CA GLN A 5 -4.68 -4.36 -2.15
C GLN A 5 -6.06 -4.96 -1.85
N THR A 6 -7.14 -4.20 -2.08
CA THR A 6 -8.50 -4.69 -1.84
C THR A 6 -8.98 -5.68 -2.89
N LYS A 7 -8.62 -5.51 -4.17
CA LYS A 7 -9.08 -6.40 -5.25
C LYS A 7 -8.24 -7.68 -5.40
N ILE A 8 -6.93 -7.60 -5.16
CA ILE A 8 -5.98 -8.70 -5.42
C ILE A 8 -5.18 -9.08 -4.17
N GLY A 9 -4.76 -8.10 -3.35
CA GLY A 9 -3.93 -8.32 -2.16
C GLY A 9 -4.49 -9.38 -1.20
N ILE A 10 -5.80 -9.43 -1.01
CA ILE A 10 -6.49 -10.46 -0.19
C ILE A 10 -6.18 -11.88 -0.70
N TRP A 11 -6.13 -12.07 -2.02
CA TRP A 11 -5.82 -13.37 -2.63
C TRP A 11 -4.34 -13.70 -2.53
N GLU A 12 -3.47 -12.70 -2.68
CA GLU A 12 -2.03 -12.85 -2.49
C GLU A 12 -1.69 -13.18 -1.02
N LEU A 13 -2.39 -12.57 -0.06
CA LEU A 13 -2.26 -12.92 1.35
C LEU A 13 -2.68 -14.38 1.62
N LYS A 14 -3.79 -14.84 1.02
CA LYS A 14 -4.21 -16.24 1.11
C LYS A 14 -3.15 -17.18 0.54
N LEU A 15 -2.58 -16.84 -0.61
CA LEU A 15 -1.50 -17.61 -1.23
C LEU A 15 -0.25 -17.65 -0.32
N LEU A 16 0.15 -16.52 0.23
CA LEU A 16 1.30 -16.41 1.13
C LEU A 16 1.11 -17.27 2.38
N LYS A 17 -0.07 -17.28 2.99
CA LYS A 17 -0.41 -18.14 4.12
C LYS A 17 -0.30 -19.64 3.76
N GLN A 18 -0.79 -20.04 2.58
CA GLN A 18 -0.68 -21.43 2.11
C GLN A 18 0.77 -21.83 1.81
N GLN A 19 1.57 -20.92 1.26
CA GLN A 19 3.00 -21.15 1.03
C GLN A 19 3.75 -21.36 2.33
N ALA A 20 3.49 -20.52 3.34
CA ALA A 20 4.09 -20.65 4.67
C ALA A 20 3.71 -21.98 5.33
N ASN A 21 2.44 -22.37 5.26
CA ASN A 21 1.96 -23.63 5.82
C ASN A 21 2.60 -24.85 5.13
N ALA A 22 2.64 -24.86 3.79
CA ALA A 22 3.27 -25.94 3.03
C ALA A 22 4.77 -26.05 3.32
N ALA A 23 5.49 -24.93 3.44
CA ALA A 23 6.91 -24.90 3.79
C ALA A 23 7.14 -25.41 5.21
N ARG A 24 6.31 -24.99 6.18
CA ARG A 24 6.41 -25.44 7.58
C ARG A 24 6.15 -26.94 7.71
N LEU A 25 5.12 -27.47 7.06
CA LEU A 25 4.82 -28.89 7.07
C LEU A 25 5.94 -29.73 6.42
N LYS A 26 6.44 -29.27 5.27
CA LYS A 26 7.60 -29.90 4.63
C LYS A 26 8.78 -29.98 5.59
N ARG A 27 9.12 -28.86 6.23
CA ARG A 27 10.23 -28.80 7.20
C ARG A 27 9.98 -29.70 8.41
N LYS A 28 8.74 -29.77 8.89
CA LYS A 28 8.34 -30.66 9.99
C LYS A 28 8.58 -32.13 9.63
N VAL A 29 8.18 -32.55 8.43
CA VAL A 29 8.44 -33.91 7.91
C VAL A 29 9.95 -34.20 7.89
N GLU A 30 10.75 -33.26 7.36
CA GLU A 30 12.21 -33.42 7.28
C GLU A 30 12.84 -33.61 8.66
N LEU A 31 12.45 -32.80 9.66
CA LEU A 31 12.98 -32.90 11.03
C LEU A 31 12.61 -34.21 11.71
N ILE A 32 11.36 -34.64 11.58
CA ILE A 32 10.87 -35.89 12.11
C ILE A 32 11.62 -37.09 11.49
N GLN A 33 11.72 -37.06 10.14
CA GLN A 33 12.42 -38.11 9.41
C GLN A 33 13.90 -38.20 9.81
N ALA A 34 14.56 -37.06 10.02
CA ALA A 34 15.94 -36.98 10.45
C ALA A 34 16.15 -37.65 11.83
N GLN A 35 15.27 -37.42 12.80
CA GLN A 35 15.32 -38.04 14.11
C GLN A 35 15.05 -39.56 14.04
N LEU A 36 14.06 -39.98 13.25
CA LEU A 36 13.76 -41.39 13.03
C LEU A 36 14.93 -42.12 12.38
N ASN A 37 15.59 -41.52 11.39
CA ASN A 37 16.77 -42.10 10.73
C ASN A 37 17.96 -42.25 11.69
N GLN A 38 18.02 -41.45 12.75
CA GLN A 38 19.03 -41.55 13.83
C GLN A 38 18.63 -42.55 14.92
N GLY A 39 17.48 -43.22 14.78
CA GLY A 39 16.96 -44.16 15.79
C GLY A 39 16.39 -43.46 17.04
N VAL A 40 16.15 -42.16 16.98
CA VAL A 40 15.63 -41.37 18.10
C VAL A 40 14.11 -41.15 17.90
N LEU A 41 13.36 -41.30 18.99
CA LEU A 41 11.93 -40.95 18.96
C LEU A 41 11.75 -39.43 18.77
N PRO A 42 10.95 -39.00 17.79
CA PRO A 42 10.77 -37.58 17.49
C PRO A 42 10.14 -36.81 18.64
N ASN A 43 10.83 -35.80 19.13
CA ASN A 43 10.28 -34.84 20.08
C ASN A 43 9.51 -33.74 19.36
N ILE A 44 8.19 -33.93 19.22
CA ILE A 44 7.32 -33.04 18.48
C ILE A 44 7.30 -31.64 19.08
N PHE A 45 7.37 -31.50 20.39
CA PHE A 45 7.37 -30.21 21.08
C PHE A 45 8.62 -29.39 20.71
N GLU A 46 9.80 -29.99 20.76
CA GLU A 46 11.05 -29.30 20.38
C GLU A 46 11.08 -28.97 18.87
N ILE A 47 10.58 -29.88 18.03
CA ILE A 47 10.45 -29.63 16.59
C ILE A 47 9.52 -28.44 16.32
N ASP A 48 8.37 -28.37 16.99
CA ASP A 48 7.43 -27.26 16.80
C ASP A 48 8.02 -25.92 17.28
N LYS A 49 8.76 -25.92 18.40
CA LYS A 49 9.49 -24.77 18.92
C LYS A 49 10.58 -24.29 17.95
N GLN A 50 11.34 -25.22 17.37
CA GLN A 50 12.32 -24.90 16.34
C GLN A 50 11.65 -24.28 15.11
N LEU A 51 10.54 -24.86 14.65
CA LEU A 51 9.77 -24.34 13.52
C LEU A 51 9.20 -22.95 13.80
N ASP A 52 8.75 -22.66 15.01
CA ASP A 52 8.29 -21.32 15.38
C ASP A 52 9.41 -20.28 15.21
N HIS A 53 10.63 -20.63 15.59
CA HIS A 53 11.81 -19.79 15.36
C HIS A 53 12.17 -19.64 13.88
N GLU A 54 12.23 -20.75 13.14
CA GLU A 54 12.58 -20.73 11.71
C GLU A 54 11.55 -19.93 10.87
N PHE A 55 10.28 -19.90 11.29
CA PHE A 55 9.18 -19.29 10.54
C PHE A 55 8.76 -17.89 10.97
N VAL A 56 9.50 -17.25 11.89
CA VAL A 56 9.24 -15.85 12.33
C VAL A 56 9.17 -14.88 11.13
N LEU A 57 10.09 -15.00 10.17
CA LEU A 57 10.08 -14.14 8.98
C LEU A 57 8.83 -14.31 8.10
N TRP A 58 8.27 -15.51 8.03
CA TRP A 58 7.02 -15.76 7.33
C TRP A 58 5.83 -15.10 8.05
N GLN A 59 5.78 -15.21 9.37
CA GLN A 59 4.75 -14.58 10.19
C GLN A 59 4.79 -13.05 10.05
N THR A 60 5.99 -12.46 10.07
CA THR A 60 6.19 -11.02 9.84
C THR A 60 5.67 -10.60 8.47
N LYS A 61 6.04 -11.31 7.39
CA LYS A 61 5.55 -11.01 6.04
C LYS A 61 4.02 -11.13 5.91
N ILE A 62 3.43 -12.14 6.55
CA ILE A 62 1.97 -12.34 6.56
C ILE A 62 1.29 -11.18 7.28
N LYS A 63 1.83 -10.76 8.44
CA LYS A 63 1.33 -9.61 9.21
C LYS A 63 1.40 -8.32 8.40
N GLU A 64 2.58 -8.01 7.84
CA GLU A 64 2.76 -6.81 7.01
C GLU A 64 1.81 -6.78 5.80
N ALA A 65 1.57 -7.93 5.17
CA ALA A 65 0.62 -8.01 4.06
C ALA A 65 -0.83 -7.81 4.51
N ALA A 66 -1.21 -8.32 5.68
CA ALA A 66 -2.52 -8.09 6.26
C ALA A 66 -2.72 -6.62 6.67
N ASP A 67 -1.72 -6.01 7.31
CA ASP A 67 -1.75 -4.60 7.73
C ASP A 67 -1.92 -3.67 6.52
N LYS A 68 -1.21 -3.93 5.41
CA LYS A 68 -1.37 -3.18 4.15
C LYS A 68 -2.77 -3.27 3.56
N ILE A 69 -3.44 -4.41 3.69
CA ILE A 69 -4.83 -4.59 3.24
C ILE A 69 -5.77 -3.79 4.12
N ASN A 70 -5.62 -3.87 5.45
CA ASN A 70 -6.43 -3.11 6.41
C ASN A 70 -6.26 -1.59 6.22
N GLU A 71 -5.02 -1.12 6.05
CA GLU A 71 -4.75 0.28 5.72
C GLU A 71 -5.43 0.71 4.42
N ALA A 72 -5.36 -0.14 3.38
CA ALA A 72 -5.99 0.13 2.10
C ALA A 72 -7.52 0.20 2.20
N GLU A 73 -8.14 -0.69 2.98
CA GLU A 73 -9.59 -0.66 3.24
C GLU A 73 -9.99 0.60 4.01
N ASN A 74 -9.21 0.99 5.01
CA ASN A 74 -9.45 2.21 5.78
C ASN A 74 -9.29 3.47 4.92
N LEU A 75 -8.30 3.51 4.03
CA LEU A 75 -8.14 4.61 3.07
C LEU A 75 -9.31 4.71 2.09
N LEU A 76 -9.89 3.59 1.67
CA LEU A 76 -11.06 3.59 0.78
C LEU A 76 -12.37 3.92 1.50
N LYS A 77 -12.46 3.63 2.81
CA LYS A 77 -13.63 3.98 3.64
C LYS A 77 -13.59 5.43 4.10
N ASN A 78 -12.41 5.92 4.45
CA ASN A 78 -12.18 7.28 4.92
C ASN A 78 -11.37 8.00 3.85
N HIS A 79 -12.00 8.90 3.08
CA HIS A 79 -11.35 9.65 2.00
C HIS A 79 -10.13 10.47 2.46
N MET A 80 -9.99 10.71 3.77
CA MET A 80 -8.82 11.38 4.37
C MET A 80 -8.51 10.81 5.76
N SER A 81 -7.23 10.75 6.12
CA SER A 81 -6.82 10.49 7.50
C SER A 81 -7.21 11.67 8.42
N PRO A 82 -7.35 11.49 9.75
CA PRO A 82 -7.65 12.58 10.67
C PRO A 82 -6.60 13.72 10.66
N LYS A 83 -5.36 13.44 10.26
CA LYS A 83 -4.31 14.46 10.09
C LYS A 83 -4.52 15.24 8.80
N GLU A 84 -4.80 14.56 7.71
CA GLU A 84 -5.09 15.17 6.40
C GLU A 84 -6.38 15.97 6.44
N ASP A 85 -7.43 15.52 7.12
CA ASP A 85 -8.66 16.28 7.31
C ASP A 85 -8.42 17.60 8.07
N ARG A 86 -7.58 17.57 9.12
CA ARG A 86 -7.19 18.78 9.84
C ARG A 86 -6.35 19.72 8.97
N GLU A 87 -5.40 19.18 8.22
CA GLU A 87 -4.58 19.95 7.29
C GLU A 87 -5.43 20.53 6.16
N PHE A 88 -6.34 19.74 5.59
CA PHE A 88 -7.29 20.16 4.56
C PHE A 88 -8.12 21.37 5.01
N LYS A 89 -8.75 21.27 6.19
CA LYS A 89 -9.51 22.37 6.80
C LYS A 89 -8.64 23.58 7.06
N LYS A 90 -7.44 23.40 7.62
CA LYS A 90 -6.50 24.50 7.90
C LYS A 90 -6.07 25.21 6.62
N LEU A 91 -5.73 24.49 5.57
CA LEU A 91 -5.36 25.04 4.26
C LEU A 91 -6.55 25.76 3.61
N TYR A 92 -7.74 25.16 3.64
CA TYR A 92 -8.94 25.80 3.11
C TYR A 92 -9.21 27.15 3.79
N TYR A 93 -9.24 27.21 5.12
CA TYR A 93 -9.45 28.47 5.84
C TYR A 93 -8.33 29.50 5.60
N ALA A 94 -7.10 29.07 5.43
CA ALA A 94 -6.00 29.97 5.07
C ALA A 94 -6.18 30.54 3.66
N LEU A 95 -6.64 29.74 2.70
CA LEU A 95 -6.90 30.14 1.33
C LEU A 95 -8.14 31.03 1.21
N VAL A 96 -9.20 30.77 1.98
CA VAL A 96 -10.36 31.69 2.10
C VAL A 96 -9.90 33.10 2.47
N LYS A 97 -9.05 33.23 3.48
CA LYS A 97 -8.51 34.54 3.90
C LYS A 97 -7.64 35.22 2.85
N LYS A 98 -7.04 34.46 1.92
CA LYS A 98 -6.12 34.98 0.91
C LYS A 98 -6.78 35.25 -0.43
N CYS A 99 -7.81 34.51 -0.79
CA CYS A 99 -8.37 34.48 -2.13
C CYS A 99 -9.88 34.76 -2.21
N HIS A 100 -10.61 34.73 -1.07
CA HIS A 100 -12.07 34.94 -1.11
C HIS A 100 -12.39 36.38 -1.49
N PRO A 101 -13.29 36.64 -2.48
CA PRO A 101 -13.60 37.99 -2.97
C PRO A 101 -14.13 38.92 -1.89
N ASP A 102 -14.84 38.41 -0.87
CA ASP A 102 -15.38 39.24 0.23
C ASP A 102 -14.35 39.57 1.32
N VAL A 103 -13.16 38.96 1.26
CA VAL A 103 -12.12 39.09 2.31
C VAL A 103 -10.89 39.85 1.79
N VAL A 104 -10.68 39.83 0.47
CA VAL A 104 -9.51 40.46 -0.17
C VAL A 104 -9.87 41.87 -0.63
N ASP A 105 -9.10 42.87 -0.16
CA ASP A 105 -9.32 44.30 -0.48
C ASP A 105 -9.22 44.63 -1.99
N LEU A 106 -8.52 43.81 -2.77
CA LEU A 106 -8.35 43.94 -4.21
C LEU A 106 -8.59 42.61 -4.91
N VAL A 107 -9.76 42.46 -5.52
CA VAL A 107 -10.09 41.29 -6.33
C VAL A 107 -9.44 41.47 -7.71
N THR A 108 -8.44 40.64 -8.00
CA THR A 108 -7.83 40.55 -9.34
C THR A 108 -8.39 39.33 -10.07
N GLU A 109 -8.25 39.31 -11.40
CA GLU A 109 -8.63 38.13 -12.19
C GLU A 109 -7.91 36.85 -11.71
N GLU A 110 -6.64 36.99 -11.34
CA GLU A 110 -5.82 35.89 -10.80
C GLU A 110 -6.34 35.37 -9.46
N THR A 111 -6.72 36.26 -8.52
CA THR A 111 -7.30 35.84 -7.23
C THR A 111 -8.64 35.16 -7.41
N ASN A 112 -9.45 35.61 -8.39
CA ASN A 112 -10.73 35.00 -8.74
C ASN A 112 -10.53 33.59 -9.31
N LEU A 113 -9.57 33.39 -10.21
CA LEU A 113 -9.23 32.07 -10.77
C LEU A 113 -8.72 31.12 -9.68
N LEU A 114 -7.87 31.62 -8.77
CA LEU A 114 -7.42 30.82 -7.63
C LEU A 114 -8.58 30.43 -6.71
N TRP A 115 -9.51 31.36 -6.44
CA TRP A 115 -10.67 31.08 -5.62
C TRP A 115 -11.57 29.98 -6.22
N GLN A 116 -11.82 30.01 -7.53
CA GLN A 116 -12.56 28.96 -8.22
C GLN A 116 -11.85 27.59 -8.11
N ARG A 117 -10.52 27.58 -8.17
CA ARG A 117 -9.74 26.35 -7.96
C ARG A 117 -9.85 25.85 -6.52
N VAL A 118 -9.79 26.75 -5.52
CA VAL A 118 -9.98 26.42 -4.10
C VAL A 118 -11.34 25.75 -3.88
N GLN A 119 -12.42 26.33 -4.44
CA GLN A 119 -13.76 25.75 -4.31
C GLN A 119 -13.82 24.34 -4.91
N ARG A 120 -13.32 24.14 -6.12
CA ARG A 120 -13.30 22.82 -6.78
C ARG A 120 -12.46 21.81 -6.01
N ALA A 121 -11.31 22.20 -5.48
CA ALA A 121 -10.46 21.33 -4.67
C ALA A 121 -11.16 20.94 -3.35
N TYR A 122 -11.88 21.90 -2.74
CA TYR A 122 -12.66 21.63 -1.53
C TYR A 122 -13.81 20.66 -1.78
N GLU A 123 -14.60 20.87 -2.85
CA GLU A 123 -15.71 19.98 -3.23
C GLU A 123 -15.26 18.55 -3.53
N LYS A 124 -14.05 18.39 -4.11
CA LYS A 124 -13.47 17.09 -4.44
C LYS A 124 -12.72 16.44 -3.28
N GLY A 125 -12.48 17.17 -2.19
CA GLY A 125 -11.64 16.70 -1.10
C GLY A 125 -10.16 16.56 -1.51
N ASP A 126 -9.66 17.38 -2.44
CA ASP A 126 -8.32 17.29 -3.01
C ASP A 126 -7.33 18.12 -2.18
N LEU A 127 -6.67 17.45 -1.23
CA LEU A 127 -5.67 18.07 -0.35
C LEU A 127 -4.43 18.53 -1.11
N ASP A 128 -4.00 17.79 -2.13
CA ASP A 128 -2.78 18.11 -2.87
C ASP A 128 -2.98 19.33 -3.78
N GLU A 129 -4.18 19.48 -4.34
CA GLU A 129 -4.54 20.70 -5.06
C GLU A 129 -4.61 21.90 -4.12
N LEU A 130 -5.16 21.77 -2.90
CA LEU A 130 -5.14 22.86 -1.92
C LEU A 130 -3.72 23.26 -1.50
N ARG A 131 -2.81 22.31 -1.34
CA ARG A 131 -1.39 22.58 -1.09
C ARG A 131 -0.75 23.38 -2.23
N THR A 132 -1.04 22.97 -3.47
CA THR A 132 -0.55 23.64 -4.68
C THR A 132 -1.05 25.08 -4.75
N ILE A 133 -2.34 25.30 -4.51
CA ILE A 133 -2.95 26.63 -4.52
C ILE A 133 -2.37 27.50 -3.39
N ALA A 134 -2.09 26.93 -2.21
CA ALA A 134 -1.48 27.66 -1.10
C ALA A 134 -0.10 28.22 -1.46
N LEU A 135 0.73 27.40 -2.14
CA LEU A 135 2.04 27.86 -2.65
C LEU A 135 1.90 28.97 -3.71
N LEU A 136 0.90 28.89 -4.58
CA LEU A 136 0.65 29.93 -5.59
C LEU A 136 0.13 31.23 -4.96
N ALA A 137 -0.77 31.12 -3.97
CA ALA A 137 -1.33 32.29 -3.29
C ALA A 137 -0.26 33.07 -2.49
N ASP A 138 0.75 32.39 -1.93
CA ASP A 138 1.87 33.02 -1.23
C ASP A 138 2.75 33.79 -2.22
N LYS A 139 3.01 33.24 -3.39
CA LYS A 139 3.81 33.91 -4.44
C LYS A 139 3.14 35.19 -4.99
N ILE A 140 1.83 35.23 -5.11
CA ILE A 140 1.10 36.43 -5.58
C ILE A 140 1.26 37.61 -4.61
N LYS A 141 1.40 37.32 -3.29
CA LYS A 141 1.70 38.36 -2.28
C LYS A 141 3.13 38.90 -2.38
N GLU A 142 4.10 38.06 -2.69
CA GLU A 142 5.50 38.44 -2.83
C GLU A 142 5.75 39.31 -4.07
N VAL A 143 5.10 38.98 -5.19
CA VAL A 143 5.23 39.74 -6.45
C VAL A 143 4.70 41.19 -6.35
N LYS A 144 3.81 41.51 -5.40
CA LYS A 144 3.33 42.89 -5.17
C LYS A 144 4.35 43.78 -4.47
N ASN A 145 5.39 43.22 -3.86
CA ASN A 145 6.36 43.98 -3.06
C ASN A 145 7.70 44.27 -3.77
N ASP A 146 7.99 43.62 -4.91
CA ASP A 146 9.27 43.83 -5.59
C ASP A 146 9.12 43.84 -7.12
N LEU A 147 8.94 45.08 -7.65
CA LEU A 147 9.03 45.40 -9.09
C LEU A 147 10.51 45.55 -9.53
N SER A 148 11.43 44.88 -8.90
CA SER A 148 12.84 44.95 -9.30
C SER A 148 13.42 43.55 -9.50
N SER A 149 13.52 43.20 -10.73
CA SER A 149 14.60 42.41 -11.33
C SER A 149 14.13 41.28 -12.25
N LEU A 150 14.19 41.55 -13.53
CA LEU A 150 14.12 40.60 -14.66
C LEU A 150 15.06 39.39 -14.43
N THR A 151 16.15 39.57 -13.69
CA THR A 151 17.12 38.55 -13.31
C THR A 151 16.56 37.58 -12.27
N LEU A 152 15.82 38.05 -11.27
CA LEU A 152 15.17 37.19 -10.27
C LEU A 152 14.07 36.34 -10.92
N LEU A 153 13.22 36.93 -11.77
CA LEU A 153 12.17 36.20 -12.51
C LEU A 153 12.75 35.12 -13.45
N LYS A 154 13.88 35.41 -14.11
CA LYS A 154 14.59 34.40 -14.92
C LYS A 154 15.16 33.27 -14.08
N GLY A 155 15.71 33.56 -12.91
CA GLY A 155 16.20 32.58 -11.94
C GLY A 155 15.08 31.69 -11.42
N GLU A 156 13.91 32.27 -11.08
CA GLU A 156 12.73 31.53 -10.65
C GLU A 156 12.15 30.66 -11.78
N GLN A 157 12.07 31.18 -13.00
CA GLN A 157 11.65 30.42 -14.16
C GLN A 157 12.54 29.19 -14.38
N GLN A 158 13.86 29.32 -14.22
CA GLN A 158 14.80 28.24 -14.37
C GLN A 158 14.66 27.20 -13.25
N SER A 159 14.46 27.66 -12.02
CA SER A 159 14.17 26.82 -10.85
C SER A 159 12.88 26.03 -11.04
N LEU A 160 11.79 26.67 -11.48
CA LEU A 160 10.52 26.03 -11.77
C LEU A 160 10.62 25.00 -12.90
N LYS A 161 11.35 25.30 -13.99
CA LYS A 161 11.61 24.33 -15.07
C LYS A 161 12.33 23.10 -14.56
N SER A 162 13.41 23.28 -13.78
CA SER A 162 14.13 22.13 -13.19
C SER A 162 13.28 21.33 -12.20
N HIS A 163 12.34 21.98 -11.50
CA HIS A 163 11.38 21.31 -10.63
C HIS A 163 10.38 20.48 -11.43
N ILE A 164 9.82 21.04 -12.50
CA ILE A 164 8.91 20.34 -13.42
C ILE A 164 9.61 19.12 -14.04
N GLU A 165 10.84 19.26 -14.52
CA GLU A 165 11.58 18.13 -15.06
C GLU A 165 11.85 17.03 -14.02
N ARG A 166 12.15 17.41 -12.78
CA ARG A 166 12.32 16.47 -11.68
C ARG A 166 11.03 15.73 -11.36
N LEU A 167 9.91 16.45 -11.27
CA LEU A 167 8.58 15.87 -11.05
C LEU A 167 8.18 14.96 -12.21
N ALA A 168 8.40 15.36 -13.46
CA ALA A 168 8.13 14.54 -14.63
C ALA A 168 8.93 13.23 -14.62
N LYS A 169 10.22 13.28 -14.22
CA LYS A 169 11.03 12.07 -14.02
C LYS A 169 10.49 11.18 -12.89
N GLN A 170 10.03 11.77 -11.79
CA GLN A 170 9.43 11.03 -10.69
C GLN A 170 8.12 10.35 -11.13
N ILE A 171 7.24 11.08 -11.82
CA ILE A 171 5.99 10.53 -12.39
C ILE A 171 6.29 9.36 -13.31
N SER A 172 7.21 9.55 -14.28
CA SER A 172 7.58 8.48 -15.22
C SER A 172 8.17 7.25 -14.52
N LYS A 173 8.91 7.46 -13.42
CA LYS A 173 9.43 6.36 -12.59
C LYS A 173 8.30 5.64 -11.83
N LEU A 174 7.36 6.39 -11.29
CA LEU A 174 6.19 5.84 -10.59
C LEU A 174 5.29 5.07 -11.56
N GLU A 175 4.98 5.62 -12.74
CA GLU A 175 4.16 4.96 -13.75
C GLU A 175 4.72 3.60 -14.19
N LYS A 176 6.06 3.46 -14.21
CA LYS A 176 6.76 2.21 -14.53
C LYS A 176 6.92 1.26 -13.34
N SER A 177 6.56 1.70 -12.12
CA SER A 177 6.65 0.88 -10.92
C SER A 177 5.32 0.18 -10.58
N PRO A 178 5.35 -1.00 -9.93
CA PRO A 178 4.14 -1.59 -9.37
C PRO A 178 3.55 -0.69 -8.27
N PRO A 179 2.23 -0.54 -8.21
CA PRO A 179 1.18 -1.09 -9.08
C PRO A 179 0.75 -0.14 -10.20
N PHE A 180 1.42 1.00 -10.40
CA PHE A 180 0.97 2.05 -11.32
C PHE A 180 0.93 1.61 -12.79
N TYR A 181 1.89 0.80 -13.23
CA TYR A 181 1.82 0.23 -14.59
C TYR A 181 0.62 -0.70 -14.79
N MET A 182 0.04 -1.21 -13.69
CA MET A 182 -1.17 -2.05 -13.72
C MET A 182 -2.46 -1.24 -13.57
N SER A 183 -2.41 0.10 -13.47
CA SER A 183 -3.61 0.92 -13.21
C SER A 183 -4.72 0.67 -14.22
N LYS A 184 -4.40 0.59 -15.51
CA LYS A 184 -5.34 0.26 -16.58
C LYS A 184 -5.93 -1.15 -16.46
N ASP A 185 -5.14 -2.09 -15.92
CA ASP A 185 -5.56 -3.48 -15.71
C ASP A 185 -6.49 -3.61 -14.50
N LEU A 186 -6.36 -2.74 -13.50
CA LEU A 186 -7.23 -2.73 -12.31
C LEU A 186 -8.68 -2.28 -12.59
N ASP A 187 -8.90 -1.58 -13.70
CA ASP A 187 -10.24 -1.24 -14.18
C ASP A 187 -10.82 -2.35 -15.09
N ASN A 188 -9.99 -3.31 -15.48
CA ASN A 188 -10.40 -4.43 -16.34
C ASN A 188 -10.77 -5.66 -15.49
N GLU A 189 -12.07 -5.88 -15.30
CA GLU A 189 -12.58 -7.02 -14.54
C GLU A 189 -12.11 -8.38 -15.10
N LYS A 190 -11.93 -8.51 -16.42
CA LYS A 190 -11.45 -9.76 -17.04
C LYS A 190 -10.01 -10.05 -16.60
N TRP A 191 -9.17 -9.02 -16.52
CA TRP A 191 -7.79 -9.16 -16.03
C TRP A 191 -7.75 -9.54 -14.54
N ILE A 192 -8.55 -8.85 -13.70
CA ILE A 192 -8.67 -9.15 -12.26
C ILE A 192 -9.11 -10.60 -12.07
N ASN A 193 -10.15 -11.04 -12.76
CA ASN A 193 -10.66 -12.40 -12.65
C ASN A 193 -9.64 -13.44 -13.15
N LYS A 194 -8.89 -13.14 -14.21
CA LYS A 194 -7.77 -13.99 -14.68
C LYS A 194 -6.68 -14.11 -13.62
N ARG A 195 -6.28 -13.00 -13.00
CA ARG A 195 -5.27 -12.97 -11.94
C ARG A 195 -5.72 -13.78 -10.73
N ARG A 196 -6.96 -13.56 -10.26
CA ARG A 196 -7.56 -14.33 -9.16
C ARG A 196 -7.58 -15.84 -9.45
N ARG A 197 -8.05 -16.25 -10.62
CA ARG A 197 -8.06 -17.66 -11.01
C ARG A 197 -6.66 -18.30 -11.01
N ASN A 198 -5.65 -17.54 -11.42
CA ASN A 198 -4.27 -18.04 -11.37
C ASN A 198 -3.79 -18.25 -9.93
N ILE A 199 -4.09 -17.31 -9.03
CA ILE A 199 -3.77 -17.44 -7.60
C ILE A 199 -4.54 -18.62 -6.99
N GLU A 200 -5.82 -18.77 -7.29
CA GLU A 200 -6.63 -19.91 -6.84
C GLU A 200 -6.07 -21.27 -7.30
N LYS A 201 -5.59 -21.36 -8.55
CA LYS A 201 -4.93 -22.58 -9.04
C LYS A 201 -3.67 -22.90 -8.21
N GLN A 202 -2.87 -21.88 -7.88
CA GLN A 202 -1.68 -22.05 -7.04
C GLN A 202 -2.06 -22.49 -5.62
N ILE A 203 -3.08 -21.88 -5.02
CA ILE A 203 -3.62 -22.27 -3.71
C ILE A 203 -4.08 -23.72 -3.73
N LYS A 204 -4.86 -24.14 -4.72
CA LYS A 204 -5.30 -25.53 -4.85
C LYS A 204 -4.14 -26.52 -5.01
N SER A 205 -3.09 -26.14 -5.75
CA SER A 205 -1.87 -26.96 -5.86
C SER A 205 -1.14 -27.10 -4.54
N LEU A 206 -1.03 -26.02 -3.78
CA LEU A 206 -0.43 -26.03 -2.44
C LEU A 206 -1.26 -26.85 -1.46
N GLN A 207 -2.59 -26.77 -1.49
CA GLN A 207 -3.48 -27.57 -0.66
C GLN A 207 -3.27 -29.08 -0.86
N LYS A 208 -3.14 -29.54 -2.11
CA LYS A 208 -2.82 -30.94 -2.41
C LYS A 208 -1.45 -31.35 -1.83
N ARG A 209 -0.47 -30.46 -1.88
CA ARG A 209 0.84 -30.72 -1.28
C ARG A 209 0.77 -30.76 0.24
N ILE A 210 0.00 -29.88 0.87
CA ILE A 210 -0.25 -29.87 2.30
C ILE A 210 -0.89 -31.20 2.72
N GLU A 211 -1.95 -31.62 2.04
CA GLU A 211 -2.59 -32.93 2.30
C GLU A 211 -1.61 -34.12 2.16
N SER A 212 -0.71 -34.06 1.18
CA SER A 212 0.32 -35.07 1.01
C SER A 212 1.31 -35.08 2.18
N PHE A 213 1.76 -33.90 2.64
CA PHE A 213 2.64 -33.82 3.82
C PHE A 213 1.93 -34.24 5.10
N GLU A 214 0.66 -33.92 5.30
CA GLU A 214 -0.14 -34.36 6.44
C GLU A 214 -0.28 -35.91 6.46
N LYS A 215 -0.58 -36.51 5.31
CA LYS A 215 -0.62 -37.99 5.18
C LYS A 215 0.73 -38.60 5.48
N HIS A 216 1.82 -37.99 5.01
CA HIS A 216 3.17 -38.49 5.30
C HIS A 216 3.50 -38.38 6.80
N LEU A 217 3.15 -37.25 7.45
CA LEU A 217 3.31 -37.11 8.90
C LEU A 217 2.57 -38.20 9.69
N LEU A 218 1.33 -38.50 9.26
CA LEU A 218 0.54 -39.59 9.88
C LEU A 218 1.21 -40.97 9.71
N SER A 219 1.86 -41.23 8.58
CA SER A 219 2.56 -42.48 8.34
C SER A 219 3.84 -42.59 9.16
N LEU A 220 4.51 -41.47 9.44
CA LEU A 220 5.75 -41.45 10.26
C LEU A 220 5.47 -41.59 11.77
N LEU A 221 4.29 -41.19 12.23
CA LEU A 221 3.89 -41.10 13.62
C LEU A 221 2.54 -41.80 13.85
N PRO A 222 2.45 -43.13 13.69
CA PRO A 222 1.23 -43.86 13.96
C PRO A 222 0.89 -43.77 15.46
N GLY A 223 -0.06 -42.89 15.83
CA GLY A 223 -0.49 -42.70 17.23
C GLY A 223 -0.57 -41.27 17.72
N ILE A 224 -0.04 -40.29 17.01
CA ILE A 224 -0.14 -38.88 17.40
C ILE A 224 -1.32 -38.23 16.67
N LYS A 225 -2.43 -38.04 17.37
CA LYS A 225 -3.56 -37.20 16.89
C LYS A 225 -3.10 -35.78 16.78
N HIS A 226 -3.48 -35.12 15.66
CA HIS A 226 -3.20 -33.78 15.24
C HIS A 226 -3.14 -32.76 16.39
N ALA A 227 -1.94 -32.21 16.64
CA ALA A 227 -1.77 -30.93 17.31
C ALA A 227 -1.18 -29.97 16.29
N GLY A 228 -1.95 -29.04 15.83
CA GLY A 228 -1.43 -27.87 15.10
C GLY A 228 -2.00 -27.58 13.71
N ARG A 229 -3.31 -27.45 13.57
CA ARG A 229 -3.84 -26.52 12.57
C ARG A 229 -3.49 -25.12 13.03
N PHE A 230 -2.83 -24.35 12.17
CA PHE A 230 -2.79 -22.89 12.36
C PHE A 230 -4.21 -22.42 12.55
N SER A 231 -4.54 -21.98 13.77
CA SER A 231 -5.78 -21.27 14.06
C SER A 231 -5.74 -19.97 13.27
N THR A 232 -6.41 -19.97 12.14
CA THR A 232 -6.69 -18.75 11.37
C THR A 232 -7.90 -18.11 12.00
N ASN A 233 -7.69 -17.29 13.04
CA ASN A 233 -8.58 -16.20 13.36
C ASN A 233 -8.11 -14.92 12.66
#